data_561328a93e96978aa8064940476473cb
#
_entry.id   561328a93e96978aa8064940476473cb
#
_cell.length_a   1.000
_cell.length_b   1.000
_cell.length_c   1.000
_cell.angle_alpha   90.00
_cell.angle_beta   90.00
_cell.angle_gamma   90.00
#
_symmetry.space_group_name_H-M   'P 1'
#
loop_
_entity.id
_entity.type
_entity.pdbx_description
1 polymer ?
#
loop_
_entity_poly.entity_id
_entity_poly.type
_entity_poly.pdbx_seq_one_letter_code
_entity_poly.pdbx_strand_id
1 'polypeptide(L)'
;MTEKHLSTQFEAELGAISGRVLEMGGLVESQVAQAVYALTNFNDETAAHVLQREGRVNQMEVEIDRDLSDIIARRQPTARDLRLLIAVSKTIANLERVGDEAARIARTVQRLINTGVSTRLRLPVADLSFEADLAIAQLRKALDAFARLDTAKALEVLKQDDQIDQEFDGLLRKLITYMMEDPRTISSSIDLIFVAKAIERVGDHAKNLAEAIIYVVKGTDVRHTSVEDVENVVR
;
A
#
# COMPACT_ATOMS: atom_id res chain seq x y z
N MET A 1 -22.60 -25.82 -26.68
CA MET A 1 -21.15 -26.01 -26.37
C MET A 1 -20.37 -24.71 -26.36
N THR A 2 -20.71 -23.70 -27.16
CA THR A 2 -20.02 -22.41 -27.29
C THR A 2 -20.07 -21.55 -26.01
N GLU A 3 -21.20 -21.49 -25.29
CA GLU A 3 -21.32 -20.67 -24.06
C GLU A 3 -20.40 -21.14 -22.92
N LYS A 4 -20.22 -22.46 -22.74
CA LYS A 4 -19.37 -23.01 -21.68
C LYS A 4 -17.89 -22.71 -21.92
N HIS A 5 -17.43 -22.68 -23.19
CA HIS A 5 -16.07 -22.32 -23.55
C HIS A 5 -15.79 -20.81 -23.40
N LEU A 6 -16.78 -19.96 -23.69
CA LEU A 6 -16.68 -18.51 -23.51
C LEU A 6 -16.60 -18.15 -22.02
N SER A 7 -17.39 -18.81 -21.16
CA SER A 7 -17.32 -18.65 -19.69
C SER A 7 -15.97 -19.05 -19.15
N THR A 8 -15.42 -20.20 -19.52
CA THR A 8 -14.12 -20.68 -19.04
C THR A 8 -12.97 -19.75 -19.45
N GLN A 9 -13.01 -19.21 -20.67
CA GLN A 9 -12.01 -18.24 -21.13
C GLN A 9 -12.09 -16.92 -20.37
N PHE A 10 -13.29 -16.44 -20.10
CA PHE A 10 -13.49 -15.22 -19.31
C PHE A 10 -13.00 -15.39 -17.86
N GLU A 11 -13.30 -16.51 -17.21
CA GLU A 11 -12.78 -16.84 -15.89
C GLU A 11 -11.23 -16.88 -15.88
N ALA A 12 -10.62 -17.43 -16.93
CA ALA A 12 -9.17 -17.43 -17.06
C ALA A 12 -8.59 -16.01 -17.23
N GLU A 13 -9.26 -15.13 -17.98
CA GLU A 13 -8.88 -13.71 -18.12
C GLU A 13 -8.98 -12.96 -16.77
N LEU A 14 -10.05 -13.18 -16.00
CA LEU A 14 -10.20 -12.60 -14.65
C LEU A 14 -9.12 -13.13 -13.67
N GLY A 15 -8.83 -14.42 -13.74
CA GLY A 15 -7.75 -15.03 -12.94
C GLY A 15 -6.38 -14.45 -13.29
N ALA A 16 -6.08 -14.30 -14.59
CA ALA A 16 -4.83 -13.73 -15.06
C ALA A 16 -4.63 -12.28 -14.59
N ILE A 17 -5.67 -11.45 -14.67
CA ILE A 17 -5.59 -10.05 -14.23
C ILE A 17 -5.41 -9.95 -12.71
N SER A 18 -6.12 -10.78 -11.94
CA SER A 18 -5.95 -10.86 -10.49
C SER A 18 -4.53 -11.31 -10.11
N GLY A 19 -3.96 -12.25 -10.86
CA GLY A 19 -2.57 -12.70 -10.68
C GLY A 19 -1.56 -11.56 -10.89
N ARG A 20 -1.77 -10.73 -11.92
CA ARG A 20 -0.91 -9.55 -12.17
C ARG A 20 -1.03 -8.48 -11.07
N VAL A 21 -2.22 -8.28 -10.51
CA VAL A 21 -2.41 -7.40 -9.33
C VAL A 21 -1.59 -7.91 -8.14
N LEU A 22 -1.61 -9.21 -7.88
CA LEU A 22 -0.83 -9.80 -6.79
C LEU A 22 0.68 -9.73 -7.04
N GLU A 23 1.13 -9.88 -8.28
CA GLU A 23 2.53 -9.66 -8.66
C GLU A 23 2.96 -8.22 -8.38
N MET A 24 2.15 -7.24 -8.80
CA MET A 24 2.37 -5.81 -8.49
C MET A 24 2.37 -5.57 -6.97
N GLY A 25 1.44 -6.17 -6.25
CA GLY A 25 1.36 -6.11 -4.78
C GLY A 25 2.63 -6.61 -4.10
N GLY A 26 3.16 -7.77 -4.51
CA GLY A 26 4.42 -8.30 -3.98
C GLY A 26 5.62 -7.41 -4.30
N LEU A 27 5.63 -6.77 -5.48
CA LEU A 27 6.67 -5.82 -5.85
C LEU A 27 6.67 -4.59 -4.94
N VAL A 28 5.52 -3.95 -4.70
CA VAL A 28 5.44 -2.75 -3.86
C VAL A 28 5.66 -3.07 -2.38
N GLU A 29 5.18 -4.22 -1.89
CA GLU A 29 5.50 -4.71 -0.54
C GLU A 29 7.02 -4.81 -0.33
N SER A 30 7.72 -5.42 -1.28
CA SER A 30 9.19 -5.51 -1.27
C SER A 30 9.85 -4.13 -1.34
N GLN A 31 9.31 -3.18 -2.10
CA GLN A 31 9.85 -1.82 -2.19
C GLN A 31 9.73 -1.07 -0.87
N VAL A 32 8.57 -1.15 -0.18
CA VAL A 32 8.40 -0.53 1.15
C VAL A 32 9.39 -1.12 2.15
N ALA A 33 9.51 -2.45 2.22
CA ALA A 33 10.44 -3.12 3.11
C ALA A 33 11.90 -2.71 2.83
N GLN A 34 12.31 -2.60 1.56
CA GLN A 34 13.65 -2.15 1.19
C GLN A 34 13.89 -0.66 1.50
N ALA A 35 12.89 0.20 1.31
CA ALA A 35 12.99 1.61 1.64
C ALA A 35 13.19 1.83 3.16
N VAL A 36 12.45 1.07 3.98
CA VAL A 36 12.60 1.08 5.44
C VAL A 36 13.96 0.50 5.87
N TYR A 37 14.41 -0.59 5.24
CA TYR A 37 15.75 -1.12 5.48
C TYR A 37 16.83 -0.09 5.12
N ALA A 38 16.69 0.61 4.00
CA ALA A 38 17.63 1.67 3.62
C ALA A 38 17.65 2.81 4.65
N LEU A 39 16.49 3.17 5.22
CA LEU A 39 16.39 4.17 6.27
C LEU A 39 17.08 3.73 7.56
N THR A 40 16.78 2.52 8.03
CA THR A 40 17.33 2.01 9.30
C THR A 40 18.83 1.80 9.27
N ASN A 41 19.39 1.49 8.10
CA ASN A 41 20.82 1.22 7.91
C ASN A 41 21.57 2.36 7.21
N PHE A 42 20.89 3.45 6.85
CA PHE A 42 21.44 4.54 6.03
C PHE A 42 22.15 4.02 4.76
N ASN A 43 21.48 3.11 4.06
CA ASN A 43 22.05 2.41 2.92
C ASN A 43 21.62 3.07 1.60
N ASP A 44 22.52 3.83 0.97
CA ASP A 44 22.29 4.55 -0.29
C ASP A 44 22.04 3.61 -1.47
N GLU A 45 22.75 2.48 -1.53
CA GLU A 45 22.60 1.51 -2.62
C GLU A 45 21.20 0.90 -2.64
N THR A 46 20.69 0.50 -1.46
CA THR A 46 19.30 -0.01 -1.34
C THR A 46 18.28 1.08 -1.67
N ALA A 47 18.51 2.33 -1.23
CA ALA A 47 17.63 3.45 -1.58
C ALA A 47 17.60 3.68 -3.11
N ALA A 48 18.76 3.68 -3.77
CA ALA A 48 18.85 3.82 -5.22
C ALA A 48 18.14 2.68 -5.95
N HIS A 49 18.24 1.44 -5.44
CA HIS A 49 17.55 0.28 -6.00
C HIS A 49 16.02 0.40 -5.92
N VAL A 50 15.48 0.94 -4.81
CA VAL A 50 14.02 1.22 -4.69
C VAL A 50 13.59 2.21 -5.77
N LEU A 51 14.34 3.30 -5.96
CA LEU A 51 14.03 4.32 -6.97
C LEU A 51 14.07 3.79 -8.40
N GLN A 52 14.97 2.87 -8.72
CA GLN A 52 15.04 2.25 -10.05
C GLN A 52 13.82 1.38 -10.35
N ARG A 53 13.19 0.79 -9.33
CA ARG A 53 12.02 -0.09 -9.46
C ARG A 53 10.69 0.65 -9.56
N GLU A 54 10.64 1.94 -9.20
CA GLU A 54 9.43 2.78 -9.28
C GLU A 54 8.82 2.72 -10.70
N GLY A 55 9.64 2.87 -11.74
CA GLY A 55 9.19 2.80 -13.13
C GLY A 55 8.54 1.47 -13.53
N ARG A 56 8.90 0.35 -12.88
CA ARG A 56 8.27 -0.95 -13.17
C ARG A 56 6.85 -1.02 -12.61
N VAL A 57 6.60 -0.47 -11.42
CA VAL A 57 5.26 -0.40 -10.82
C VAL A 57 4.32 0.42 -11.71
N ASN A 58 4.77 1.61 -12.14
CA ASN A 58 4.00 2.50 -13.01
C ASN A 58 3.69 1.83 -14.37
N GLN A 59 4.66 1.10 -14.92
CA GLN A 59 4.44 0.33 -16.15
C GLN A 59 3.39 -0.76 -15.95
N MET A 60 3.44 -1.50 -14.83
CA MET A 60 2.47 -2.56 -14.53
C MET A 60 1.06 -2.00 -14.35
N GLU A 61 0.90 -0.85 -13.70
CA GLU A 61 -0.40 -0.16 -13.58
C GLU A 61 -1.00 0.09 -14.96
N VAL A 62 -0.26 0.76 -15.86
CA VAL A 62 -0.72 1.08 -17.22
C VAL A 62 -1.06 -0.17 -18.04
N GLU A 63 -0.24 -1.22 -17.94
CA GLU A 63 -0.48 -2.48 -18.64
C GLU A 63 -1.74 -3.18 -18.13
N ILE A 64 -1.95 -3.25 -16.80
CA ILE A 64 -3.13 -3.87 -16.21
C ILE A 64 -4.40 -3.08 -16.56
N ASP A 65 -4.34 -1.74 -16.49
CA ASP A 65 -5.48 -0.88 -16.83
C ASP A 65 -5.91 -1.04 -18.30
N ARG A 66 -4.94 -1.20 -19.22
CA ARG A 66 -5.23 -1.51 -20.62
C ARG A 66 -5.92 -2.87 -20.76
N ASP A 67 -5.40 -3.91 -20.11
CA ASP A 67 -6.00 -5.25 -20.16
C ASP A 67 -7.42 -5.25 -19.57
N LEU A 68 -7.66 -4.47 -18.50
CA LEU A 68 -9.00 -4.24 -17.93
C LEU A 68 -9.96 -3.66 -18.96
N SER A 69 -9.54 -2.58 -19.64
CA SER A 69 -10.33 -1.90 -20.65
C SER A 69 -10.68 -2.85 -21.80
N ASP A 70 -9.73 -3.65 -22.25
CA ASP A 70 -9.92 -4.64 -23.30
C ASP A 70 -10.90 -5.76 -22.88
N ILE A 71 -10.84 -6.24 -21.65
CA ILE A 71 -11.77 -7.23 -21.10
C ILE A 71 -13.18 -6.64 -21.05
N ILE A 72 -13.36 -5.45 -20.50
CA ILE A 72 -14.66 -4.78 -20.39
C ILE A 72 -15.28 -4.61 -21.77
N ALA A 73 -14.53 -4.12 -22.75
CA ALA A 73 -15.00 -3.89 -24.11
C ALA A 73 -15.43 -5.19 -24.82
N ARG A 74 -14.68 -6.28 -24.65
CA ARG A 74 -14.94 -7.55 -25.34
C ARG A 74 -15.99 -8.42 -24.66
N ARG A 75 -16.05 -8.42 -23.31
CA ARG A 75 -16.86 -9.37 -22.52
C ARG A 75 -18.15 -8.77 -22.00
N GLN A 76 -18.27 -7.43 -21.92
CA GLN A 76 -19.43 -6.73 -21.36
C GLN A 76 -19.86 -7.32 -20.00
N PRO A 77 -18.94 -7.39 -19.00
CA PRO A 77 -19.20 -8.05 -17.73
C PRO A 77 -20.35 -7.39 -16.97
N THR A 78 -21.05 -8.19 -16.17
CA THR A 78 -22.20 -7.72 -15.38
C THR A 78 -22.02 -8.02 -13.90
N ALA A 79 -22.81 -7.34 -13.06
CA ALA A 79 -22.91 -7.61 -11.63
C ALA A 79 -21.53 -7.77 -10.93
N ARG A 80 -21.25 -8.95 -10.37
CA ARG A 80 -20.05 -9.22 -9.59
C ARG A 80 -18.77 -9.09 -10.41
N ASP A 81 -18.76 -9.55 -11.65
CA ASP A 81 -17.57 -9.53 -12.51
C ASP A 81 -17.18 -8.09 -12.86
N LEU A 82 -18.17 -7.24 -13.14
CA LEU A 82 -17.93 -5.82 -13.35
C LEU A 82 -17.38 -5.15 -12.07
N ARG A 83 -17.94 -5.47 -10.89
CA ARG A 83 -17.42 -4.95 -9.62
C ARG A 83 -15.99 -5.38 -9.37
N LEU A 84 -15.63 -6.63 -9.71
CA LEU A 84 -14.25 -7.12 -9.60
C LEU A 84 -13.30 -6.31 -10.49
N LEU A 85 -13.64 -6.08 -11.74
CA LEU A 85 -12.79 -5.29 -12.65
C LEU A 85 -12.64 -3.84 -12.20
N ILE A 86 -13.72 -3.22 -11.70
CA ILE A 86 -13.66 -1.88 -11.10
C ILE A 86 -12.76 -1.88 -9.85
N ALA A 87 -12.86 -2.91 -9.00
CA ALA A 87 -12.02 -3.04 -7.82
C ALA A 87 -10.55 -3.24 -8.19
N VAL A 88 -10.26 -4.02 -9.23
CA VAL A 88 -8.89 -4.18 -9.76
C VAL A 88 -8.33 -2.83 -10.19
N SER A 89 -9.07 -2.01 -10.97
CA SER A 89 -8.61 -0.68 -11.37
C SER A 89 -8.28 0.21 -10.16
N LYS A 90 -9.14 0.20 -9.13
CA LYS A 90 -8.88 0.93 -7.89
C LYS A 90 -7.66 0.37 -7.13
N THR A 91 -7.49 -0.94 -7.13
CA THR A 91 -6.40 -1.62 -6.42
C THR A 91 -5.05 -1.29 -7.04
N ILE A 92 -4.91 -1.35 -8.38
CA ILE A 92 -3.63 -1.01 -9.03
C ILE A 92 -3.24 0.44 -8.80
N ALA A 93 -4.19 1.38 -8.81
CA ALA A 93 -3.93 2.77 -8.49
C ALA A 93 -3.48 2.96 -7.02
N ASN A 94 -4.04 2.21 -6.07
CA ASN A 94 -3.56 2.24 -4.68
C ASN A 94 -2.17 1.59 -4.54
N LEU A 95 -1.88 0.52 -5.27
CA LEU A 95 -0.56 -0.12 -5.26
C LEU A 95 0.52 0.78 -5.89
N GLU A 96 0.20 1.50 -6.95
CA GLU A 96 1.11 2.51 -7.52
C GLU A 96 1.46 3.57 -6.46
N ARG A 97 0.46 4.11 -5.75
CA ARG A 97 0.69 5.07 -4.67
C ARG A 97 1.53 4.50 -3.52
N VAL A 98 1.37 3.21 -3.19
CA VAL A 98 2.28 2.55 -2.22
C VAL A 98 3.72 2.55 -2.74
N GLY A 99 3.93 2.29 -4.03
CA GLY A 99 5.23 2.39 -4.68
C GLY A 99 5.82 3.82 -4.61
N ASP A 100 4.99 4.83 -4.83
CA ASP A 100 5.36 6.24 -4.71
C ASP A 100 5.80 6.61 -3.28
N GLU A 101 5.09 6.09 -2.25
CA GLU A 101 5.49 6.33 -0.87
C GLU A 101 6.82 5.62 -0.54
N ALA A 102 7.06 4.40 -1.04
CA ALA A 102 8.36 3.74 -0.90
C ALA A 102 9.50 4.55 -1.56
N ALA A 103 9.27 5.09 -2.75
CA ALA A 103 10.22 5.96 -3.43
C ALA A 103 10.45 7.29 -2.67
N ARG A 104 9.42 7.84 -2.03
CA ARG A 104 9.53 9.03 -1.17
C ARG A 104 10.44 8.77 0.02
N ILE A 105 10.27 7.62 0.71
CA ILE A 105 11.15 7.19 1.79
C ILE A 105 12.59 7.09 1.28
N ALA A 106 12.83 6.41 0.16
CA ALA A 106 14.16 6.22 -0.41
C ALA A 106 14.85 7.55 -0.76
N ARG A 107 14.13 8.50 -1.38
CA ARG A 107 14.66 9.87 -1.66
C ARG A 107 15.05 10.60 -0.38
N THR A 108 14.26 10.43 0.68
CA THR A 108 14.55 11.04 1.99
C THR A 108 15.80 10.42 2.61
N VAL A 109 15.98 9.10 2.52
CA VAL A 109 17.22 8.42 2.98
C VAL A 109 18.45 8.98 2.28
N GLN A 110 18.43 9.12 0.96
CA GLN A 110 19.54 9.72 0.21
C GLN A 110 19.85 11.15 0.67
N ARG A 111 18.83 11.96 0.93
CA ARG A 111 18.98 13.32 1.46
C ARG A 111 19.64 13.32 2.84
N LEU A 112 19.19 12.45 3.76
CA LEU A 112 19.74 12.33 5.10
C LEU A 112 21.23 11.90 5.07
N ILE A 113 21.59 10.99 4.18
CA ILE A 113 22.98 10.56 3.97
C ILE A 113 23.84 11.73 3.47
N ASN A 114 23.38 12.42 2.42
CA ASN A 114 24.11 13.52 1.80
C ASN A 114 24.32 14.72 2.76
N THR A 115 23.43 14.92 3.72
CA THR A 115 23.57 15.98 4.74
C THR A 115 24.46 15.56 5.91
N GLY A 116 24.94 14.31 5.95
CA GLY A 116 25.78 13.77 7.00
C GLY A 116 25.08 13.60 8.35
N VAL A 117 23.75 13.58 8.36
CA VAL A 117 22.91 13.44 9.56
C VAL A 117 23.10 12.06 10.20
N SER A 118 23.27 11.02 9.39
CA SER A 118 23.40 9.62 9.83
C SER A 118 24.52 9.38 10.85
N THR A 119 25.56 10.22 10.85
CA THR A 119 26.72 10.07 11.72
C THR A 119 26.68 10.96 12.95
N ARG A 120 25.80 11.94 13.03
CA ARG A 120 25.87 13.04 14.01
C ARG A 120 24.69 13.12 14.98
N LEU A 121 23.55 12.56 14.65
CA LEU A 121 22.32 12.73 15.42
C LEU A 121 21.69 11.37 15.77
N ARG A 122 21.22 11.23 17.01
CA ARG A 122 20.39 10.08 17.42
C ARG A 122 18.96 10.35 16.98
N LEU A 123 18.53 9.72 15.89
CA LEU A 123 17.18 9.82 15.37
C LEU A 123 16.35 8.60 15.82
N PRO A 124 15.03 8.74 16.03
CA PRO A 124 14.16 7.65 16.45
C PRO A 124 13.79 6.71 15.29
N VAL A 125 14.80 6.17 14.59
CA VAL A 125 14.61 5.34 13.38
C VAL A 125 13.99 3.98 13.72
N ALA A 126 14.19 3.50 14.95
CA ALA A 126 13.59 2.25 15.41
C ALA A 126 12.05 2.32 15.51
N ASP A 127 11.52 3.49 15.91
CA ASP A 127 10.07 3.69 15.98
C ASP A 127 9.45 3.68 14.57
N LEU A 128 10.12 4.29 13.59
CA LEU A 128 9.73 4.23 12.17
C LEU A 128 9.75 2.81 11.61
N SER A 129 10.70 1.98 12.02
CA SER A 129 10.73 0.57 11.63
C SER A 129 9.52 -0.19 12.16
N PHE A 130 9.13 0.06 13.40
CA PHE A 130 7.97 -0.58 14.00
C PHE A 130 6.66 -0.18 13.30
N GLU A 131 6.45 1.12 13.05
CA GLU A 131 5.31 1.63 12.30
C GLU A 131 5.24 1.02 10.88
N ALA A 132 6.39 0.91 10.21
CA ALA A 132 6.49 0.31 8.90
C ALA A 132 6.17 -1.18 8.89
N ASP A 133 6.60 -1.93 9.91
CA ASP A 133 6.27 -3.36 10.05
C ASP A 133 4.75 -3.57 10.17
N LEU A 134 4.05 -2.68 10.88
CA LEU A 134 2.58 -2.69 10.96
C LEU A 134 1.94 -2.41 9.59
N ALA A 135 2.39 -1.37 8.89
CA ALA A 135 1.85 -1.00 7.58
C ALA A 135 2.10 -2.10 6.52
N ILE A 136 3.29 -2.70 6.51
CA ILE A 136 3.63 -3.83 5.62
C ILE A 136 2.77 -5.06 5.94
N ALA A 137 2.57 -5.38 7.22
CA ALA A 137 1.72 -6.49 7.63
C ALA A 137 0.25 -6.26 7.21
N GLN A 138 -0.24 -5.02 7.34
CA GLN A 138 -1.58 -4.64 6.91
C GLN A 138 -1.73 -4.74 5.38
N LEU A 139 -0.76 -4.24 4.61
CA LEU A 139 -0.75 -4.36 3.14
C LEU A 139 -0.75 -5.83 2.69
N ARG A 140 0.11 -6.66 3.30
CA ARG A 140 0.15 -8.11 3.03
C ARG A 140 -1.19 -8.79 3.32
N LYS A 141 -1.83 -8.45 4.44
CA LYS A 141 -3.14 -8.97 4.80
C LYS A 141 -4.22 -8.54 3.79
N ALA A 142 -4.19 -7.30 3.31
CA ALA A 142 -5.10 -6.81 2.29
C ALA A 142 -4.90 -7.54 0.95
N LEU A 143 -3.65 -7.79 0.53
CA LEU A 143 -3.34 -8.56 -0.68
C LEU A 143 -3.80 -10.03 -0.56
N ASP A 144 -3.63 -10.66 0.60
CA ASP A 144 -4.12 -12.02 0.86
C ASP A 144 -5.67 -12.08 0.86
N ALA A 145 -6.32 -11.06 1.43
CA ALA A 145 -7.77 -10.91 1.35
C ALA A 145 -8.25 -10.72 -0.09
N PHE A 146 -7.53 -9.95 -0.91
CA PHE A 146 -7.82 -9.77 -2.33
C PHE A 146 -7.70 -11.08 -3.11
N ALA A 147 -6.63 -11.84 -2.91
CA ALA A 147 -6.41 -13.12 -3.58
C ALA A 147 -7.54 -14.13 -3.36
N ARG A 148 -8.21 -14.06 -2.21
CA ARG A 148 -9.26 -15.02 -1.80
C ARG A 148 -10.66 -14.42 -1.82
N LEU A 149 -10.79 -13.12 -2.08
CA LEU A 149 -12.03 -12.35 -1.88
C LEU A 149 -12.61 -12.55 -0.48
N ASP A 150 -11.73 -12.55 0.54
CA ASP A 150 -12.04 -12.83 1.93
C ASP A 150 -12.45 -11.53 2.67
N THR A 151 -13.76 -11.36 2.86
CA THR A 151 -14.31 -10.18 3.54
C THR A 151 -14.02 -10.14 5.04
N ALA A 152 -13.81 -11.29 5.69
CA ALA A 152 -13.46 -11.34 7.11
C ALA A 152 -12.04 -10.80 7.33
N LYS A 153 -11.07 -11.21 6.51
CA LYS A 153 -9.73 -10.64 6.52
C LYS A 153 -9.71 -9.16 6.13
N ALA A 154 -10.52 -8.76 5.14
CA ALA A 154 -10.66 -7.36 4.79
C ALA A 154 -11.17 -6.52 5.97
N LEU A 155 -12.14 -7.01 6.73
CA LEU A 155 -12.61 -6.35 7.96
C LEU A 155 -11.50 -6.25 9.03
N GLU A 156 -10.64 -7.27 9.18
CA GLU A 156 -9.49 -7.20 10.09
C GLU A 156 -8.52 -6.09 9.70
N VAL A 157 -8.28 -5.87 8.41
CA VAL A 157 -7.44 -4.76 7.91
C VAL A 157 -8.03 -3.42 8.35
N LEU A 158 -9.35 -3.22 8.19
CA LEU A 158 -10.03 -1.99 8.61
C LEU A 158 -9.93 -1.74 10.12
N LYS A 159 -10.01 -2.79 10.94
CA LYS A 159 -9.89 -2.71 12.40
C LYS A 159 -8.47 -2.38 12.89
N GLN A 160 -7.45 -2.67 12.10
CA GLN A 160 -6.05 -2.43 12.46
C GLN A 160 -5.54 -1.04 12.07
N ASP A 161 -6.28 -0.31 11.26
CA ASP A 161 -5.90 1.00 10.75
C ASP A 161 -5.60 2.02 11.87
N ASP A 162 -6.46 2.09 12.87
CA ASP A 162 -6.29 3.00 14.03
C ASP A 162 -4.95 2.80 14.76
N GLN A 163 -4.34 1.61 14.69
CA GLN A 163 -3.06 1.35 15.35
C GLN A 163 -1.92 2.10 14.65
N ILE A 164 -1.91 2.15 13.32
CA ILE A 164 -0.88 2.87 12.55
C ILE A 164 -1.00 4.37 12.81
N ASP A 165 -2.22 4.89 12.84
CA ASP A 165 -2.50 6.30 13.14
C ASP A 165 -1.98 6.68 14.55
N GLN A 166 -2.17 5.82 15.55
CA GLN A 166 -1.68 6.04 16.91
C GLN A 166 -0.14 6.06 16.99
N GLU A 167 0.53 5.14 16.26
CA GLU A 167 2.00 5.11 16.18
C GLU A 167 2.54 6.37 15.50
N PHE A 168 1.92 6.80 14.38
CA PHE A 168 2.27 8.05 13.71
C PHE A 168 2.15 9.25 14.65
N ASP A 169 1.03 9.40 15.36
CA ASP A 169 0.81 10.48 16.33
C ASP A 169 1.83 10.45 17.48
N GLY A 170 2.17 9.26 17.97
CA GLY A 170 3.19 9.06 18.99
C GLY A 170 4.57 9.51 18.54
N LEU A 171 4.95 9.10 17.33
CA LEU A 171 6.22 9.46 16.71
C LEU A 171 6.32 10.96 16.41
N LEU A 172 5.24 11.58 15.93
CA LEU A 172 5.18 13.02 15.70
C LEU A 172 5.48 13.81 16.98
N ARG A 173 4.85 13.46 18.11
CA ARG A 173 5.11 14.10 19.42
C ARG A 173 6.55 13.90 19.87
N LYS A 174 7.11 12.72 19.66
CA LYS A 174 8.50 12.41 19.98
C LYS A 174 9.47 13.26 19.15
N LEU A 175 9.24 13.39 17.83
CA LEU A 175 10.07 14.23 16.96
C LEU A 175 9.98 15.71 17.31
N ILE A 176 8.81 16.22 17.73
CA ILE A 176 8.66 17.60 18.26
C ILE A 176 9.55 17.78 19.50
N THR A 177 9.58 16.82 20.42
CA THR A 177 10.44 16.88 21.62
C THR A 177 11.92 16.96 21.23
N TYR A 178 12.38 16.13 20.28
CA TYR A 178 13.77 16.20 19.79
C TYR A 178 14.11 17.58 19.20
N MET A 179 13.20 18.18 18.44
CA MET A 179 13.40 19.54 17.87
C MET A 179 13.51 20.61 18.95
N MET A 180 12.73 20.47 20.06
CA MET A 180 12.78 21.41 21.19
C MET A 180 14.06 21.27 22.01
N GLU A 181 14.57 20.04 22.16
CA GLU A 181 15.80 19.77 22.95
C GLU A 181 17.06 20.17 22.19
N ASP A 182 17.12 19.93 20.89
CA ASP A 182 18.26 20.28 20.05
C ASP A 182 17.81 20.84 18.69
N PRO A 183 17.88 22.18 18.51
CA PRO A 183 17.50 22.81 17.24
C PRO A 183 18.26 22.32 16.01
N ARG A 184 19.41 21.68 16.18
CA ARG A 184 20.17 21.10 15.06
C ARG A 184 19.46 19.88 14.46
N THR A 185 18.50 19.29 15.18
CA THR A 185 17.70 18.15 14.70
C THR A 185 16.51 18.55 13.87
N ILE A 186 16.13 19.84 13.81
CA ILE A 186 14.87 20.30 13.17
C ILE A 186 14.76 19.80 11.74
N SER A 187 15.78 20.00 10.90
CA SER A 187 15.71 19.61 9.49
C SER A 187 15.53 18.11 9.32
N SER A 188 16.31 17.30 10.04
CA SER A 188 16.20 15.84 9.97
C SER A 188 14.92 15.30 10.60
N SER A 189 14.41 15.92 11.65
CA SER A 189 13.13 15.55 12.26
C SER A 189 11.96 15.81 11.30
N ILE A 190 11.99 16.92 10.56
CA ILE A 190 11.00 17.21 9.50
C ILE A 190 11.08 16.14 8.40
N ASP A 191 12.27 15.76 7.95
CA ASP A 191 12.45 14.69 6.98
C ASP A 191 11.85 13.36 7.50
N LEU A 192 12.03 13.03 8.78
CA LEU A 192 11.46 11.83 9.39
C LEU A 192 9.93 11.91 9.56
N ILE A 193 9.36 13.10 9.80
CA ILE A 193 7.89 13.28 9.80
C ILE A 193 7.31 12.94 8.42
N PHE A 194 7.98 13.33 7.34
CA PHE A 194 7.53 12.96 5.99
C PHE A 194 7.67 11.47 5.72
N VAL A 195 8.70 10.81 6.30
CA VAL A 195 8.82 9.34 6.22
C VAL A 195 7.70 8.66 7.00
N ALA A 196 7.43 9.07 8.23
CA ALA A 196 6.32 8.54 9.04
C ALA A 196 4.98 8.70 8.30
N LYS A 197 4.73 9.89 7.72
CA LYS A 197 3.52 10.10 6.92
C LYS A 197 3.45 9.23 5.65
N ALA A 198 4.59 8.92 5.04
CA ALA A 198 4.63 7.99 3.91
C ALA A 198 4.30 6.55 4.36
N ILE A 199 4.75 6.13 5.54
CA ILE A 199 4.44 4.81 6.12
C ILE A 199 2.94 4.72 6.47
N GLU A 200 2.38 5.72 7.15
CA GLU A 200 0.95 5.77 7.47
C GLU A 200 0.09 5.67 6.19
N ARG A 201 0.46 6.36 5.12
CA ARG A 201 -0.23 6.26 3.83
C ARG A 201 -0.18 4.87 3.21
N VAL A 202 0.85 4.08 3.44
CA VAL A 202 0.86 2.67 3.02
C VAL A 202 -0.29 1.92 3.70
N GLY A 203 -0.55 2.18 4.99
CA GLY A 203 -1.72 1.67 5.73
C GLY A 203 -3.04 2.13 5.12
N ASP A 204 -3.20 3.44 4.85
CA ASP A 204 -4.37 4.00 4.19
C ASP A 204 -4.69 3.28 2.86
N HIS A 205 -3.67 3.03 2.04
CA HIS A 205 -3.85 2.32 0.77
C HIS A 205 -4.23 0.85 0.98
N ALA A 206 -3.69 0.17 1.99
CA ALA A 206 -4.10 -1.19 2.36
C ALA A 206 -5.57 -1.23 2.81
N LYS A 207 -6.04 -0.24 3.58
CA LYS A 207 -7.45 -0.05 3.94
C LYS A 207 -8.33 0.11 2.70
N ASN A 208 -7.94 0.96 1.74
CA ASN A 208 -8.67 1.14 0.49
C ASN A 208 -8.81 -0.17 -0.32
N LEU A 209 -7.80 -1.04 -0.30
CA LEU A 209 -7.87 -2.38 -0.89
C LEU A 209 -8.93 -3.23 -0.17
N ALA A 210 -8.94 -3.21 1.15
CA ALA A 210 -9.90 -3.98 1.96
C ALA A 210 -11.35 -3.54 1.69
N GLU A 211 -11.60 -2.23 1.60
CA GLU A 211 -12.93 -1.68 1.23
C GLU A 211 -13.37 -2.14 -0.17
N ALA A 212 -12.43 -2.15 -1.13
CA ALA A 212 -12.72 -2.62 -2.48
C ALA A 212 -13.11 -4.11 -2.52
N ILE A 213 -12.49 -4.96 -1.70
CA ILE A 213 -12.80 -6.38 -1.58
C ILE A 213 -14.23 -6.58 -1.05
N ILE A 214 -14.60 -5.87 0.02
CA ILE A 214 -15.94 -5.92 0.59
C ILE A 214 -16.97 -5.50 -0.45
N TYR A 215 -16.69 -4.43 -1.19
CA TYR A 215 -17.54 -3.98 -2.30
C TYR A 215 -17.74 -5.06 -3.38
N VAL A 216 -16.69 -5.77 -3.77
CA VAL A 216 -16.80 -6.87 -4.77
C VAL A 216 -17.75 -7.96 -4.30
N VAL A 217 -17.58 -8.40 -3.05
CA VAL A 217 -18.27 -9.58 -2.50
C VAL A 217 -19.70 -9.24 -2.07
N LYS A 218 -19.86 -8.16 -1.30
CA LYS A 218 -21.17 -7.78 -0.71
C LYS A 218 -21.99 -6.85 -1.61
N GLY A 219 -21.35 -6.17 -2.58
CA GLY A 219 -22.02 -5.21 -3.46
C GLY A 219 -22.32 -3.87 -2.80
N THR A 220 -21.90 -3.67 -1.57
CA THR A 220 -22.10 -2.44 -0.78
C THR A 220 -20.82 -1.63 -0.71
N ASP A 221 -20.87 -0.35 -1.04
CA ASP A 221 -19.74 0.56 -0.87
C ASP A 221 -19.63 0.95 0.62
N VAL A 222 -18.53 0.57 1.23
CA VAL A 222 -18.28 0.77 2.66
C VAL A 222 -17.31 1.93 2.95
N ARG A 223 -16.92 2.69 1.94
CA ARG A 223 -16.08 3.88 2.12
C ARG A 223 -16.81 4.89 3.00
N HIS A 224 -16.10 5.51 3.92
CA HIS A 224 -16.65 6.49 4.87
C HIS A 224 -17.72 5.93 5.82
N THR A 225 -17.78 4.62 5.97
CA THR A 225 -18.68 3.94 6.89
C THR A 225 -17.93 3.55 8.17
N SER A 226 -18.59 3.58 9.33
CA SER A 226 -17.96 3.14 10.58
C SER A 226 -17.55 1.66 10.54
N VAL A 227 -16.51 1.27 11.27
CA VAL A 227 -16.07 -0.13 11.31
C VAL A 227 -17.18 -1.05 11.82
N GLU A 228 -18.00 -0.59 12.78
CA GLU A 228 -19.15 -1.34 13.30
C GLU A 228 -20.20 -1.60 12.22
N ASP A 229 -20.50 -0.61 11.38
CA ASP A 229 -21.45 -0.78 10.27
C ASP A 229 -20.88 -1.69 9.19
N VAL A 230 -19.58 -1.60 8.89
CA VAL A 230 -18.91 -2.53 7.97
C VAL A 230 -18.97 -3.96 8.52
N GLU A 231 -18.80 -4.17 9.82
CA GLU A 231 -18.94 -5.48 10.45
C GLU A 231 -20.33 -6.09 10.23
N ASN A 232 -21.39 -5.27 10.29
CA ASN A 232 -22.75 -5.71 10.01
C ASN A 232 -22.94 -6.10 8.53
N VAL A 233 -22.27 -5.42 7.59
CA VAL A 233 -22.29 -5.77 6.16
C VAL A 233 -21.53 -7.08 5.89
N VAL A 234 -20.44 -7.33 6.62
CA VAL A 234 -19.58 -8.50 6.41
C VAL A 234 -20.20 -9.78 6.98
N ARG A 235 -20.92 -9.71 8.11
CA ARG A 235 -21.70 -10.83 8.68
C ARG A 235 -22.80 -11.29 7.71
#